data_3f0d1ab51c911e7df8b12c323749259d
#
_entry.id   3f0d1ab51c911e7df8b12c323749259d
#
_cell.length_a   1.000
_cell.length_b   1.000
_cell.length_c   1.000
_cell.angle_alpha   90.00
_cell.angle_beta   90.00
_cell.angle_gamma   90.00
#
_symmetry.space_group_name_H-M   'P 1'
#
loop_
_entity.id
_entity.type
_entity.pdbx_description
1 polymer ?
#
loop_
_entity_poly.entity_id
_entity_poly.type
_entity_poly.pdbx_seq_one_letter_code
_entity_poly.pdbx_strand_id
1 'polypeptide(L)'
;MASVNTAQAHWEGSLFEGSGRVELVTSGVASFDVSWAARAESGAGTTNPEELIAAAHATCFSMALSNMLAKNGTPPASLDTRADVTFVPGTGITTSHITVVGRVPGLDADQFTAIAQTAKAECPVSKALAGVEITLDATFEA
;
A
#
# COMPACT_ATOMS: atom_id res chain seq x y z
N MET A 1 22.25 8.37 -1.88
CA MET A 1 21.93 9.05 -0.61
C MET A 1 20.69 8.45 0.01
N ALA A 2 20.72 8.28 1.32
CA ALA A 2 19.55 7.84 2.05
C ALA A 2 18.60 9.01 2.31
N SER A 3 17.31 8.76 2.32
CA SER A 3 16.29 9.70 2.78
C SER A 3 15.61 9.13 4.02
N VAL A 4 15.23 10.01 4.95
CA VAL A 4 14.54 9.64 6.17
C VAL A 4 13.19 10.31 6.19
N ASN A 5 12.14 9.52 6.40
CA ASN A 5 10.78 10.01 6.52
C ASN A 5 10.23 9.62 7.87
N THR A 6 9.59 10.56 8.54
CA THR A 6 9.18 10.43 9.94
C THR A 6 7.68 10.58 10.09
N ALA A 7 7.08 9.69 10.84
CA ALA A 7 5.75 9.82 11.40
C ALA A 7 5.86 9.55 12.91
N GLN A 8 4.92 10.07 13.67
CA GLN A 8 4.88 9.84 15.12
C GLN A 8 3.46 9.57 15.56
N ALA A 9 3.32 8.84 16.66
CA ALA A 9 2.02 8.54 17.25
C ALA A 9 2.05 8.83 18.75
N HIS A 10 0.94 9.35 19.23
CA HIS A 10 0.66 9.52 20.65
C HIS A 10 -0.51 8.61 21.02
N TRP A 11 -0.41 7.87 22.11
CA TRP A 11 -1.45 6.97 22.59
C TRP A 11 -1.70 7.21 24.07
N GLU A 12 -2.98 7.21 24.46
CA GLU A 12 -3.40 7.34 25.84
C GLU A 12 -4.35 6.20 26.21
N GLY A 13 -4.12 5.61 27.39
CA GLY A 13 -4.99 4.58 27.94
C GLY A 13 -4.62 3.16 27.50
N SER A 14 -5.52 2.23 27.83
CA SER A 14 -5.37 0.81 27.49
C SER A 14 -5.60 0.58 26.00
N LEU A 15 -5.30 -0.63 25.55
CA LEU A 15 -5.53 -0.99 24.14
C LEU A 15 -6.98 -0.84 23.72
N PHE A 16 -7.90 -1.37 24.53
CA PHE A 16 -9.31 -1.44 24.13
C PHE A 16 -10.09 -0.15 24.41
N GLU A 17 -9.73 0.56 25.45
CA GLU A 17 -10.43 1.78 25.87
C GLU A 17 -9.71 3.06 25.51
N GLY A 18 -8.44 2.95 25.12
CA GLY A 18 -7.61 4.09 24.78
C GLY A 18 -7.86 4.60 23.36
N SER A 19 -7.13 5.65 23.04
CA SER A 19 -7.16 6.28 21.71
C SER A 19 -5.81 6.92 21.41
N GLY A 20 -5.56 7.12 20.15
CA GLY A 20 -4.31 7.72 19.71
C GLY A 20 -4.50 8.64 18.52
N ARG A 21 -3.39 9.28 18.15
CA ARG A 21 -3.30 10.14 16.99
C ARG A 21 -1.96 9.94 16.33
N VAL A 22 -1.97 9.76 15.01
CA VAL A 22 -0.75 9.63 14.19
C VAL A 22 -0.57 10.90 13.37
N GLU A 23 0.66 11.35 13.25
CA GLU A 23 1.02 12.54 12.45
C GLU A 23 2.10 12.18 11.44
N LEU A 24 1.90 12.61 10.19
CA LEU A 24 2.89 12.50 9.13
C LEU A 24 3.83 13.69 9.22
N VAL A 25 4.92 13.54 9.99
CA VAL A 25 5.78 14.66 10.40
C VAL A 25 6.58 15.23 9.22
N THR A 26 7.18 14.35 8.39
CA THR A 26 8.05 14.81 7.31
C THR A 26 7.33 15.74 6.33
N SER A 27 6.13 15.37 5.90
CA SER A 27 5.36 16.16 4.95
C SER A 27 4.47 17.20 5.62
N GLY A 28 4.02 16.93 6.85
CA GLY A 28 3.06 17.76 7.56
C GLY A 28 1.67 17.82 6.92
N VAL A 29 1.38 16.90 5.98
CA VAL A 29 0.14 16.97 5.18
C VAL A 29 -1.10 16.54 5.92
N ALA A 30 -0.96 15.72 6.96
CA ALA A 30 -2.11 15.20 7.70
C ALA A 30 -1.74 14.64 9.06
N SER A 31 -2.75 14.56 9.92
CA SER A 31 -2.75 13.74 11.13
C SER A 31 -4.11 13.04 11.23
N PHE A 32 -4.14 11.88 11.90
CA PHE A 32 -5.32 11.02 11.95
C PHE A 32 -5.54 10.47 13.35
N ASP A 33 -6.80 10.32 13.74
CA ASP A 33 -7.16 9.56 14.93
C ASP A 33 -7.03 8.05 14.64
N VAL A 34 -6.62 7.30 15.65
CA VAL A 34 -6.47 5.84 15.59
C VAL A 34 -7.07 5.19 16.82
N SER A 35 -7.61 3.98 16.67
CA SER A 35 -8.19 3.22 17.76
C SER A 35 -8.06 1.73 17.50
N TRP A 36 -8.18 0.92 18.56
CA TRP A 36 -8.22 -0.54 18.40
C TRP A 36 -9.45 -0.99 17.61
N ALA A 37 -10.60 -0.38 17.83
CA ALA A 37 -11.82 -0.72 17.10
C ALA A 37 -11.65 -0.55 15.59
N ALA A 38 -10.97 0.51 15.15
CA ALA A 38 -10.68 0.73 13.74
C ALA A 38 -9.73 -0.32 13.15
N ARG A 39 -8.90 -0.94 13.99
CA ARG A 39 -8.00 -2.03 13.58
C ARG A 39 -8.71 -3.38 13.53
N ALA A 40 -9.53 -3.66 14.53
CA ALA A 40 -10.18 -4.96 14.71
C ALA A 40 -11.53 -5.07 13.98
N GLU A 41 -12.19 -3.94 13.74
CA GLU A 41 -13.53 -3.87 13.16
C GLU A 41 -13.54 -2.91 11.96
N SER A 42 -13.94 -3.41 10.81
CA SER A 42 -14.04 -2.58 9.61
C SER A 42 -15.08 -1.47 9.78
N GLY A 43 -14.71 -0.25 9.35
CA GLY A 43 -15.66 0.87 9.31
C GLY A 43 -15.83 1.62 10.61
N ALA A 44 -14.89 1.51 11.56
CA ALA A 44 -14.99 2.19 12.86
C ALA A 44 -14.73 3.72 12.81
N GLY A 45 -14.57 4.31 11.63
CA GLY A 45 -14.53 5.76 11.43
C GLY A 45 -13.17 6.43 11.59
N THR A 46 -12.14 5.72 12.04
CA THR A 46 -10.76 6.22 12.09
C THR A 46 -9.85 5.36 11.23
N THR A 47 -8.61 5.82 10.96
CA THR A 47 -7.63 4.98 10.30
C THR A 47 -7.01 3.96 11.26
N ASN A 48 -6.16 3.10 10.74
CA ASN A 48 -5.47 2.06 11.47
C ASN A 48 -4.11 1.74 10.80
N PRO A 49 -3.24 0.96 11.45
CA PRO A 49 -1.94 0.62 10.87
C PRO A 49 -2.03 -0.08 9.51
N GLU A 50 -3.00 -0.95 9.32
CA GLU A 50 -3.14 -1.74 8.09
C GLU A 50 -3.54 -0.85 6.91
N GLU A 51 -4.43 0.13 7.11
CA GLU A 51 -4.78 1.10 6.08
C GLU A 51 -3.58 1.97 5.69
N LEU A 52 -2.76 2.37 6.65
CA LEU A 52 -1.53 3.12 6.38
C LEU A 52 -0.51 2.29 5.59
N ILE A 53 -0.38 1.00 5.91
CA ILE A 53 0.45 0.07 5.13
C ILE A 53 -0.12 -0.08 3.72
N ALA A 54 -1.43 -0.22 3.58
CA ALA A 54 -2.09 -0.34 2.28
C ALA A 54 -1.84 0.90 1.43
N ALA A 55 -1.93 2.08 2.00
CA ALA A 55 -1.62 3.34 1.29
C ALA A 55 -0.17 3.36 0.81
N ALA A 56 0.78 2.95 1.65
CA ALA A 56 2.19 2.86 1.30
C ALA A 56 2.42 1.84 0.19
N HIS A 57 1.80 0.65 0.29
CA HIS A 57 1.99 -0.42 -0.68
C HIS A 57 1.41 -0.08 -2.04
N ALA A 58 0.19 0.45 -2.08
CA ALA A 58 -0.43 0.89 -3.33
C ALA A 58 0.38 1.98 -4.03
N THR A 59 0.88 2.95 -3.27
CA THR A 59 1.69 4.05 -3.80
C THR A 59 3.02 3.56 -4.35
N CYS A 60 3.75 2.77 -3.57
CA CYS A 60 5.07 2.26 -3.95
C CYS A 60 4.98 1.32 -5.15
N PHE A 61 4.00 0.42 -5.17
CA PHE A 61 3.75 -0.46 -6.31
C PHE A 61 3.47 0.36 -7.59
N SER A 62 2.63 1.37 -7.51
CA SER A 62 2.32 2.26 -8.65
C SER A 62 3.57 2.94 -9.18
N MET A 63 4.42 3.46 -8.30
CA MET A 63 5.69 4.09 -8.69
C MET A 63 6.63 3.09 -9.35
N ALA A 64 6.78 1.89 -8.79
CA ALA A 64 7.63 0.85 -9.36
C ALA A 64 7.14 0.41 -10.74
N LEU A 65 5.83 0.16 -10.87
CA LEU A 65 5.23 -0.25 -12.13
C LEU A 65 5.35 0.84 -13.19
N SER A 66 5.07 2.09 -12.83
CA SER A 66 5.22 3.24 -13.74
C SER A 66 6.65 3.35 -14.27
N ASN A 67 7.64 3.22 -13.39
CA ASN A 67 9.05 3.27 -13.78
C ASN A 67 9.43 2.12 -14.73
N MET A 68 8.97 0.90 -14.44
CA MET A 68 9.24 -0.26 -15.31
C MET A 68 8.60 -0.12 -16.68
N LEU A 69 7.36 0.36 -16.74
CA LEU A 69 6.64 0.60 -17.99
C LEU A 69 7.33 1.70 -18.82
N ALA A 70 7.77 2.76 -18.18
CA ALA A 70 8.52 3.84 -18.85
C ALA A 70 9.84 3.32 -19.43
N LYS A 71 10.58 2.51 -18.68
CA LYS A 71 11.82 1.89 -19.17
C LYS A 71 11.59 0.90 -20.32
N ASN A 72 10.41 0.29 -20.36
CA ASN A 72 9.99 -0.55 -21.48
C ASN A 72 9.61 0.25 -22.74
N GLY A 73 9.60 1.59 -22.66
CA GLY A 73 9.17 2.46 -23.75
C GLY A 73 7.66 2.65 -23.84
N THR A 74 6.92 2.18 -22.85
CA THR A 74 5.47 2.24 -22.79
C THR A 74 5.00 2.85 -21.47
N PRO A 75 5.24 4.16 -21.25
CA PRO A 75 4.81 4.80 -20.01
C PRO A 75 3.28 4.72 -19.89
N PRO A 76 2.75 4.51 -18.67
CA PRO A 76 1.31 4.39 -18.49
C PRO A 76 0.63 5.75 -18.68
N ALA A 77 -0.58 5.72 -19.24
CA ALA A 77 -1.48 6.87 -19.19
C ALA A 77 -2.10 7.00 -17.80
N SER A 78 -2.43 5.88 -17.18
CA SER A 78 -2.90 5.84 -15.78
C SER A 78 -2.70 4.46 -15.17
N LEU A 79 -2.56 4.45 -13.86
CA LEU A 79 -2.57 3.25 -13.02
C LEU A 79 -3.49 3.51 -11.83
N ASP A 80 -4.53 2.72 -11.71
CA ASP A 80 -5.42 2.74 -10.55
C ASP A 80 -5.10 1.53 -9.69
N THR A 81 -4.51 1.76 -8.54
CA THR A 81 -3.98 0.72 -7.66
C THR A 81 -4.69 0.73 -6.32
N ARG A 82 -5.04 -0.45 -5.86
CA ARG A 82 -5.61 -0.69 -4.55
C ARG A 82 -4.78 -1.76 -3.83
N ALA A 83 -4.61 -1.63 -2.53
CA ALA A 83 -4.06 -2.67 -1.69
C ALA A 83 -5.03 -2.96 -0.55
N ASP A 84 -5.27 -4.23 -0.29
CA ASP A 84 -6.08 -4.72 0.82
C ASP A 84 -5.15 -5.48 1.77
N VAL A 85 -4.91 -4.90 2.94
CA VAL A 85 -4.02 -5.47 3.97
C VAL A 85 -4.88 -6.08 5.07
N THR A 86 -4.65 -7.36 5.35
CA THR A 86 -5.46 -8.13 6.29
C THR A 86 -4.77 -8.24 7.64
N PHE A 87 -5.49 -7.87 8.70
CA PHE A 87 -5.10 -8.10 10.09
C PHE A 87 -5.99 -9.18 10.70
N VAL A 88 -5.36 -10.18 11.30
CA VAL A 88 -6.07 -11.25 12.04
C VAL A 88 -5.67 -11.15 13.51
N PRO A 89 -6.60 -10.77 14.41
CA PRO A 89 -6.30 -10.69 15.84
C PRO A 89 -5.71 -12.01 16.36
N GLY A 90 -4.65 -11.92 17.14
CA GLY A 90 -3.90 -13.08 17.65
C GLY A 90 -2.89 -13.67 16.69
N THR A 91 -2.98 -13.36 15.39
CA THR A 91 -2.04 -13.86 14.37
C THR A 91 -1.14 -12.73 13.83
N GLY A 92 -1.74 -11.59 13.50
CA GLY A 92 -1.01 -10.43 12.97
C GLY A 92 -1.46 -10.05 11.57
N ILE A 93 -0.60 -9.32 10.87
CA ILE A 93 -0.83 -8.95 9.48
C ILE A 93 -0.43 -10.13 8.61
N THR A 94 -1.38 -10.65 7.83
CA THR A 94 -1.20 -11.93 7.11
C THR A 94 -0.99 -11.75 5.62
N THR A 95 -1.72 -10.84 4.98
CA THR A 95 -1.69 -10.67 3.52
C THR A 95 -1.76 -9.21 3.12
N SER A 96 -1.18 -8.90 1.96
CA SER A 96 -1.43 -7.66 1.23
C SER A 96 -1.81 -8.04 -0.21
N HIS A 97 -3.03 -7.77 -0.60
CA HIS A 97 -3.53 -8.04 -1.94
C HIS A 97 -3.56 -6.75 -2.76
N ILE A 98 -2.83 -6.74 -3.88
CA ILE A 98 -2.77 -5.59 -4.79
C ILE A 98 -3.71 -5.83 -5.96
N THR A 99 -4.51 -4.84 -6.30
CA THR A 99 -5.31 -4.82 -7.51
C THR A 99 -4.90 -3.59 -8.30
N VAL A 100 -4.55 -3.76 -9.57
CA VAL A 100 -4.20 -2.65 -10.45
C VAL A 100 -4.99 -2.72 -11.75
N VAL A 101 -5.47 -1.57 -12.19
CA VAL A 101 -6.01 -1.36 -13.53
C VAL A 101 -5.09 -0.37 -14.23
N GLY A 102 -4.43 -0.84 -15.29
CA GLY A 102 -3.46 -0.02 -16.04
C GLY A 102 -3.97 0.31 -17.42
N ARG A 103 -3.91 1.60 -17.77
CA ARG A 103 -4.07 2.06 -19.15
C ARG A 103 -2.70 2.37 -19.71
N VAL A 104 -2.24 1.54 -20.64
CA VAL A 104 -0.85 1.60 -21.12
C VAL A 104 -0.84 1.48 -22.65
N PRO A 105 -0.85 2.62 -23.38
CA PRO A 105 -0.78 2.59 -24.84
C PRO A 105 0.49 1.89 -25.34
N GLY A 106 0.36 1.07 -26.37
CA GLY A 106 1.49 0.38 -26.99
C GLY A 106 1.90 -0.94 -26.34
N LEU A 107 1.15 -1.43 -25.39
CA LEU A 107 1.40 -2.68 -24.68
C LEU A 107 0.22 -3.65 -24.89
N ASP A 108 0.42 -4.92 -24.65
CA ASP A 108 -0.67 -5.91 -24.59
C ASP A 108 -0.89 -6.41 -23.15
N ALA A 109 -1.97 -7.14 -22.93
CA ALA A 109 -2.37 -7.59 -21.59
C ALA A 109 -1.35 -8.54 -20.95
N ASP A 110 -0.75 -9.44 -21.73
CA ASP A 110 0.22 -10.41 -21.21
C ASP A 110 1.52 -9.72 -20.79
N GLN A 111 1.98 -8.78 -21.60
CA GLN A 111 3.16 -7.96 -21.27
C GLN A 111 2.92 -7.12 -20.02
N PHE A 112 1.76 -6.48 -19.93
CA PHE A 112 1.38 -5.70 -18.75
C PHE A 112 1.39 -6.55 -17.50
N THR A 113 0.77 -7.73 -17.55
CA THR A 113 0.71 -8.64 -16.40
C THR A 113 2.12 -9.09 -15.98
N ALA A 114 2.99 -9.40 -16.92
CA ALA A 114 4.37 -9.81 -16.62
C ALA A 114 5.15 -8.69 -15.94
N ILE A 115 5.05 -7.46 -16.42
CA ILE A 115 5.72 -6.29 -15.82
C ILE A 115 5.13 -6.00 -14.43
N ALA A 116 3.81 -6.10 -14.29
CA ALA A 116 3.15 -5.89 -12.99
C ALA A 116 3.60 -6.93 -11.94
N GLN A 117 3.77 -8.19 -12.33
CA GLN A 117 4.30 -9.23 -11.42
C GLN A 117 5.74 -8.92 -10.99
N THR A 118 6.57 -8.41 -11.88
CA THR A 118 7.92 -7.98 -11.53
C THR A 118 7.89 -6.80 -10.58
N ALA A 119 7.03 -5.83 -10.82
CA ALA A 119 6.86 -4.66 -9.95
C ALA A 119 6.40 -5.07 -8.54
N LYS A 120 5.50 -6.06 -8.44
CA LYS A 120 5.08 -6.63 -7.15
C LYS A 120 6.27 -7.17 -6.36
N ALA A 121 7.16 -7.90 -7.01
CA ALA A 121 8.32 -8.50 -6.34
C ALA A 121 9.38 -7.45 -5.97
N GLU A 122 9.55 -6.41 -6.78
CA GLU A 122 10.67 -5.48 -6.65
C GLU A 122 10.35 -4.16 -5.95
N CYS A 123 9.08 -3.85 -5.77
CA CYS A 123 8.64 -2.67 -5.03
C CYS A 123 9.28 -2.67 -3.62
N PRO A 124 9.95 -1.59 -3.19
CA PRO A 124 10.59 -1.54 -1.87
C PRO A 124 9.68 -1.85 -0.70
N VAL A 125 8.40 -1.47 -0.76
CA VAL A 125 7.44 -1.82 0.30
C VAL A 125 7.13 -3.31 0.28
N SER A 126 7.01 -3.94 -0.90
CA SER A 126 6.86 -5.40 -0.99
C SER A 126 8.04 -6.12 -0.35
N LYS A 127 9.25 -5.63 -0.56
CA LYS A 127 10.45 -6.20 0.08
C LYS A 127 10.44 -6.01 1.60
N ALA A 128 10.00 -4.85 2.07
CA ALA A 128 9.83 -4.60 3.50
C ALA A 128 8.76 -5.49 4.13
N LEU A 129 7.75 -5.88 3.36
CA LEU A 129 6.67 -6.77 3.78
C LEU A 129 6.95 -8.25 3.49
N ALA A 130 8.21 -8.67 3.48
CA ALA A 130 8.59 -10.04 3.13
C ALA A 130 7.97 -11.12 4.02
N GLY A 131 7.53 -10.77 5.24
CA GLY A 131 6.82 -11.67 6.15
C GLY A 131 5.33 -11.83 5.88
N VAL A 132 4.81 -11.16 4.85
CA VAL A 132 3.39 -11.12 4.48
C VAL A 132 3.22 -11.77 3.11
N GLU A 133 2.12 -12.51 2.93
CA GLU A 133 1.78 -13.01 1.59
C GLU A 133 1.29 -11.85 0.72
N ILE A 134 1.96 -11.63 -0.42
CA ILE A 134 1.61 -10.56 -1.36
C ILE A 134 1.07 -11.19 -2.63
N THR A 135 -0.15 -10.81 -3.00
CA THR A 135 -0.83 -11.28 -4.22
C THR A 135 -1.20 -10.10 -5.12
N LEU A 136 -1.44 -10.39 -6.39
CA LEU A 136 -1.72 -9.37 -7.40
C LEU A 136 -2.78 -9.83 -8.39
N ASP A 137 -3.76 -8.96 -8.64
CA ASP A 137 -4.66 -9.01 -9.78
C ASP A 137 -4.38 -7.79 -10.66
N ALA A 138 -3.98 -8.04 -11.90
CA ALA A 138 -3.68 -6.98 -12.87
C ALA A 138 -4.70 -7.01 -14.01
N THR A 139 -5.33 -5.86 -14.28
CA THR A 139 -6.24 -5.66 -15.39
C THR A 139 -5.66 -4.63 -16.32
N PHE A 140 -5.62 -4.96 -17.61
CA PHE A 140 -5.09 -4.09 -18.64
C PHE A 140 -6.22 -3.44 -19.45
N GLU A 141 -6.07 -2.14 -19.68
CA GLU A 141 -6.89 -1.38 -20.62
C GLU A 141 -5.99 -0.77 -21.70
N ALA A 142 -6.42 -0.90 -22.93
CA ALA A 142 -5.68 -0.36 -24.08
C ALA A 142 -5.73 1.18 -24.14
#